data_1c777d8d0c2b8ce46b50c6fcfa9c6f14
#
_entry.id   1c777d8d0c2b8ce46b50c6fcfa9c6f14
#
_cell.length_a   1.000
_cell.length_b   1.000
_cell.length_c   1.000
_cell.angle_alpha   90.00
_cell.angle_beta   90.00
_cell.angle_gamma   90.00
#
_symmetry.space_group_name_H-M   'P 1'
#
loop_
_entity.id
_entity.type
_entity.pdbx_description
1 polymer ?
#
loop_
_entity_poly.entity_id
_entity_poly.type
_entity_poly.pdbx_seq_one_letter_code
_entity_poly.pdbx_strand_id
1 'polypeptide(L)'
;DIFKDVCFGPKNLGLDRAETELRAFEALRLVGLDESLYYQSPFDLSGGQKRRVAIAGVLAMKPEVLILDEPTAGLDPKGRDDILDCVKKLQKETGITVILVSHSMEDVAKYVDRIMVMNDGILMYNGTPKEVFAHYKELEKIGLAAPQVTYIMNDLKNAGFDVDVSAITIEEAKTSILKALGKK
;
A
#
# COMPACT_ATOMS: atom_id res chain seq x y z
N ASP A 1 -11.25 4.58 -24.75
CA ASP A 1 -11.70 3.60 -23.79
C ASP A 1 -10.56 3.11 -22.91
N ILE A 2 -10.88 2.48 -21.78
CA ILE A 2 -9.93 2.03 -20.76
C ILE A 2 -8.89 1.06 -21.32
N PHE A 3 -9.32 0.11 -22.15
CA PHE A 3 -8.41 -0.87 -22.72
C PHE A 3 -7.34 -0.21 -23.60
N LYS A 4 -7.74 0.75 -24.44
CA LYS A 4 -6.79 1.53 -25.26
C LYS A 4 -5.85 2.38 -24.43
N ASP A 5 -6.33 2.93 -23.32
CA ASP A 5 -5.50 3.70 -22.38
C ASP A 5 -4.39 2.83 -21.78
N VAL A 6 -4.73 1.61 -21.34
CA VAL A 6 -3.74 0.66 -20.82
C VAL A 6 -2.77 0.16 -21.89
N CYS A 7 -3.21 0.05 -23.15
CA CYS A 7 -2.34 -0.30 -24.28
C CYS A 7 -1.29 0.77 -24.61
N PHE A 8 -1.46 2.02 -24.13
CA PHE A 8 -0.58 3.13 -24.49
C PHE A 8 0.88 2.91 -24.10
N GLY A 9 1.13 2.44 -22.86
CA GLY A 9 2.48 2.16 -22.36
C GLY A 9 3.22 1.12 -23.20
N PRO A 10 2.69 -0.12 -23.34
CA PRO A 10 3.28 -1.17 -24.17
C PRO A 10 3.53 -0.77 -25.61
N LYS A 11 2.59 -0.03 -26.21
CA LYS A 11 2.73 0.49 -27.57
C LYS A 11 3.93 1.44 -27.71
N ASN A 12 4.14 2.32 -26.72
CA ASN A 12 5.27 3.25 -26.72
C ASN A 12 6.62 2.55 -26.49
N LEU A 13 6.61 1.36 -25.90
CA LEU A 13 7.79 0.49 -25.82
C LEU A 13 8.11 -0.21 -27.16
N GLY A 14 7.30 0.01 -28.20
CA GLY A 14 7.51 -0.58 -29.52
C GLY A 14 7.03 -2.01 -29.67
N LEU A 15 6.19 -2.49 -28.75
CA LEU A 15 5.61 -3.82 -28.86
C LEU A 15 4.60 -3.90 -30.02
N ASP A 16 4.50 -5.06 -30.63
CA ASP A 16 3.49 -5.29 -31.65
C ASP A 16 2.08 -5.26 -31.06
N ARG A 17 1.08 -5.28 -31.94
CA ARG A 17 -0.32 -5.17 -31.54
C ARG A 17 -0.77 -6.34 -30.65
N ALA A 18 -0.39 -7.57 -31.00
CA ALA A 18 -0.82 -8.75 -30.29
C ALA A 18 -0.27 -8.81 -28.87
N GLU A 19 1.01 -8.54 -28.70
CA GLU A 19 1.67 -8.47 -27.38
C GLU A 19 1.14 -7.30 -26.55
N THR A 20 0.90 -6.13 -27.18
CA THR A 20 0.31 -4.95 -26.50
C THR A 20 -1.06 -5.27 -25.94
N GLU A 21 -1.96 -5.87 -26.74
CA GLU A 21 -3.32 -6.24 -26.33
C GLU A 21 -3.29 -7.31 -25.24
N LEU A 22 -2.42 -8.32 -25.36
CA LEU A 22 -2.24 -9.36 -24.35
C LEU A 22 -1.83 -8.78 -22.98
N ARG A 23 -0.78 -7.95 -22.95
CA ARG A 23 -0.30 -7.33 -21.72
C ARG A 23 -1.32 -6.41 -21.07
N ALA A 24 -2.09 -5.68 -21.88
CA ALA A 24 -3.17 -4.84 -21.36
C ALA A 24 -4.28 -5.68 -20.70
N PHE A 25 -4.68 -6.78 -21.32
CA PHE A 25 -5.64 -7.73 -20.74
C PHE A 25 -5.14 -8.33 -19.42
N GLU A 26 -3.91 -8.82 -19.41
CA GLU A 26 -3.27 -9.39 -18.21
C GLU A 26 -3.24 -8.36 -17.07
N ALA A 27 -2.83 -7.12 -17.36
CA ALA A 27 -2.72 -6.07 -16.36
C ALA A 27 -4.08 -5.66 -15.79
N LEU A 28 -5.11 -5.48 -16.61
CA LEU A 28 -6.46 -5.15 -16.17
C LEU A 28 -7.07 -6.25 -15.28
N ARG A 29 -6.81 -7.50 -15.64
CA ARG A 29 -7.23 -8.66 -14.85
C ARG A 29 -6.50 -8.76 -13.52
N LEU A 30 -5.18 -8.49 -13.48
CA LEU A 30 -4.36 -8.48 -12.26
C LEU A 30 -4.87 -7.46 -11.24
N VAL A 31 -5.29 -6.26 -11.68
CA VAL A 31 -5.85 -5.25 -10.79
C VAL A 31 -7.32 -5.49 -10.43
N GLY A 32 -7.93 -6.58 -10.94
CA GLY A 32 -9.30 -6.97 -10.62
C GLY A 32 -10.36 -6.01 -11.17
N LEU A 33 -10.13 -5.39 -12.33
CA LEU A 33 -11.15 -4.61 -13.02
C LEU A 33 -12.10 -5.56 -13.76
N ASP A 34 -13.41 -5.32 -13.65
CA ASP A 34 -14.42 -6.10 -14.36
C ASP A 34 -14.29 -5.92 -15.89
N GLU A 35 -14.34 -7.02 -16.64
CA GLU A 35 -14.16 -7.01 -18.10
C GLU A 35 -15.23 -6.17 -18.82
N SER A 36 -16.44 -6.04 -18.27
CA SER A 36 -17.50 -5.20 -18.81
C SER A 36 -17.14 -3.72 -18.87
N LEU A 37 -16.14 -3.30 -18.09
CA LEU A 37 -15.66 -1.92 -18.02
C LEU A 37 -14.57 -1.60 -19.06
N TYR A 38 -13.90 -2.61 -19.63
CA TYR A 38 -12.68 -2.40 -20.46
C TYR A 38 -12.89 -1.46 -21.65
N TYR A 39 -14.06 -1.47 -22.24
CA TYR A 39 -14.40 -0.66 -23.42
C TYR A 39 -15.21 0.60 -23.09
N GLN A 40 -15.43 0.88 -21.80
CA GLN A 40 -16.11 2.07 -21.33
C GLN A 40 -15.17 3.28 -21.29
N SER A 41 -15.74 4.46 -21.04
CA SER A 41 -14.99 5.69 -20.86
C SER A 41 -14.31 5.71 -19.48
N PRO A 42 -13.02 6.08 -19.37
CA PRO A 42 -12.36 6.25 -18.06
C PRO A 42 -13.05 7.29 -17.17
N PHE A 43 -13.82 8.21 -17.75
CA PHE A 43 -14.52 9.23 -16.99
C PHE A 43 -15.69 8.70 -16.16
N ASP A 44 -16.27 7.58 -16.56
CA ASP A 44 -17.41 6.95 -15.89
C ASP A 44 -17.01 6.08 -14.67
N LEU A 45 -15.71 5.91 -14.45
CA LEU A 45 -15.18 5.11 -13.36
C LEU A 45 -15.21 5.82 -12.00
N SER A 46 -15.41 5.05 -10.92
CA SER A 46 -15.15 5.50 -9.55
C SER A 46 -13.68 5.84 -9.33
N GLY A 47 -13.36 6.59 -8.26
CA GLY A 47 -11.98 6.93 -7.92
C GLY A 47 -11.07 5.70 -7.74
N GLY A 48 -11.56 4.66 -7.07
CA GLY A 48 -10.82 3.40 -6.90
C GLY A 48 -10.61 2.66 -8.22
N GLN A 49 -11.60 2.62 -9.09
CA GLN A 49 -11.47 2.02 -10.42
C GLN A 49 -10.47 2.79 -11.30
N LYS A 50 -10.50 4.12 -11.29
CA LYS A 50 -9.50 4.97 -11.99
C LYS A 50 -8.09 4.66 -11.51
N ARG A 51 -7.89 4.49 -10.20
CA ARG A 51 -6.59 4.16 -9.63
C ARG A 51 -6.11 2.78 -10.10
N ARG A 52 -6.99 1.77 -10.12
CA ARG A 52 -6.66 0.43 -10.63
C ARG A 52 -6.28 0.46 -12.11
N VAL A 53 -6.98 1.23 -12.93
CA VAL A 53 -6.65 1.41 -14.36
C VAL A 53 -5.27 2.05 -14.53
N ALA A 54 -4.96 3.09 -13.73
CA ALA A 54 -3.64 3.73 -13.77
C ALA A 54 -2.51 2.75 -13.39
N ILE A 55 -2.71 1.93 -12.36
CA ILE A 55 -1.77 0.86 -11.98
C ILE A 55 -1.63 -0.16 -13.12
N ALA A 56 -2.73 -0.59 -13.74
CA ALA A 56 -2.72 -1.52 -14.88
C ALA A 56 -1.92 -0.97 -16.06
N GLY A 57 -2.05 0.34 -16.37
CA GLY A 57 -1.29 0.99 -17.44
C GLY A 57 0.22 0.91 -17.25
N VAL A 58 0.69 1.00 -16.00
CA VAL A 58 2.11 0.81 -15.68
C VAL A 58 2.50 -0.66 -15.72
N LEU A 59 1.69 -1.55 -15.13
CA LEU A 59 1.95 -3.00 -15.09
C LEU A 59 2.02 -3.64 -16.47
N ALA A 60 1.24 -3.16 -17.43
CA ALA A 60 1.27 -3.64 -18.82
C ALA A 60 2.66 -3.49 -19.47
N MET A 61 3.50 -2.60 -18.95
CA MET A 61 4.89 -2.45 -19.38
C MET A 61 5.83 -3.50 -18.76
N LYS A 62 5.34 -4.36 -17.84
CA LYS A 62 6.09 -5.39 -17.09
C LYS A 62 7.33 -4.79 -16.37
N PRO A 63 7.17 -3.77 -15.51
CA PRO A 63 8.28 -3.18 -14.78
C PRO A 63 8.81 -4.13 -13.71
N GLU A 64 10.10 -4.04 -13.36
CA GLU A 64 10.70 -4.75 -12.22
C GLU A 64 10.38 -4.09 -10.88
N VAL A 65 10.17 -2.77 -10.91
CA VAL A 65 9.84 -1.95 -9.73
C VAL A 65 8.62 -1.09 -10.03
N LEU A 66 7.63 -1.14 -9.15
CA LEU A 66 6.43 -0.29 -9.18
C LEU A 66 6.51 0.73 -8.06
N ILE A 67 6.54 2.02 -8.40
CA ILE A 67 6.53 3.11 -7.44
C ILE A 67 5.11 3.69 -7.39
N LEU A 68 4.52 3.73 -6.21
CA LEU A 68 3.18 4.26 -5.95
C LEU A 68 3.30 5.44 -4.99
N ASP A 69 3.06 6.64 -5.50
CA ASP A 69 3.06 7.87 -4.71
C ASP A 69 1.63 8.22 -4.31
N GLU A 70 1.37 8.18 -2.99
CA GLU A 70 0.07 8.42 -2.36
C GLU A 70 -1.10 7.70 -3.07
N PRO A 71 -1.04 6.36 -3.30
CA PRO A 71 -2.02 5.67 -4.12
C PRO A 71 -3.43 5.66 -3.51
N THR A 72 -3.57 5.98 -2.24
CA THR A 72 -4.83 5.97 -1.49
C THR A 72 -5.40 7.38 -1.27
N ALA A 73 -4.70 8.43 -1.73
CA ALA A 73 -5.15 9.80 -1.54
C ALA A 73 -6.54 10.05 -2.15
N GLY A 74 -7.44 10.66 -1.37
CA GLY A 74 -8.79 11.01 -1.80
C GLY A 74 -9.78 9.84 -1.89
N LEU A 75 -9.39 8.64 -1.45
CA LEU A 75 -10.29 7.50 -1.36
C LEU A 75 -10.94 7.41 0.03
N ASP A 76 -12.14 6.86 0.08
CA ASP A 76 -12.79 6.45 1.32
C ASP A 76 -12.04 5.25 1.96
N PRO A 77 -12.28 4.92 3.24
CA PRO A 77 -11.55 3.86 3.92
C PRO A 77 -11.60 2.51 3.19
N LYS A 78 -12.76 2.15 2.63
CA LYS A 78 -12.92 0.91 1.88
C LYS A 78 -12.11 0.92 0.57
N GLY A 79 -12.19 2.00 -0.20
CA GLY A 79 -11.42 2.16 -1.44
C GLY A 79 -9.92 2.15 -1.20
N ARG A 80 -9.47 2.65 -0.04
CA ARG A 80 -8.08 2.59 0.41
C ARG A 80 -7.63 1.15 0.63
N ASP A 81 -8.35 0.39 1.47
CA ASP A 81 -8.05 -1.03 1.71
C ASP A 81 -8.09 -1.83 0.39
N ASP A 82 -9.10 -1.62 -0.45
CA ASP A 82 -9.23 -2.31 -1.74
C ASP A 82 -8.02 -2.10 -2.67
N ILE A 83 -7.43 -0.90 -2.68
CA ILE A 83 -6.23 -0.60 -3.49
C ILE A 83 -4.99 -1.26 -2.88
N LEU A 84 -4.78 -1.15 -1.58
CA LEU A 84 -3.60 -1.70 -0.91
C LEU A 84 -3.61 -3.24 -0.91
N ASP A 85 -4.78 -3.87 -0.73
CA ASP A 85 -4.96 -5.31 -0.86
C ASP A 85 -4.68 -5.78 -2.31
N CYS A 86 -5.13 -5.02 -3.30
CA CYS A 86 -4.83 -5.27 -4.72
C CYS A 86 -3.31 -5.23 -4.97
N VAL A 87 -2.62 -4.20 -4.46
CA VAL A 87 -1.16 -4.07 -4.60
C VAL A 87 -0.41 -5.20 -3.89
N LYS A 88 -0.84 -5.58 -2.67
CA LYS A 88 -0.23 -6.68 -1.92
C LYS A 88 -0.42 -8.03 -2.62
N LYS A 89 -1.61 -8.27 -3.16
CA LYS A 89 -1.90 -9.46 -3.98
C LYS A 89 -1.02 -9.50 -5.21
N LEU A 90 -0.96 -8.41 -5.96
CA LEU A 90 -0.12 -8.25 -7.13
C LEU A 90 1.35 -8.57 -6.83
N GLN A 91 1.91 -7.98 -5.78
CA GLN A 91 3.29 -8.21 -5.34
C GLN A 91 3.55 -9.70 -5.07
N LYS A 92 2.60 -10.39 -4.42
CA LYS A 92 2.71 -11.83 -4.15
C LYS A 92 2.63 -12.69 -5.40
N GLU A 93 1.78 -12.32 -6.36
CA GLU A 93 1.57 -13.11 -7.59
C GLU A 93 2.69 -12.92 -8.61
N THR A 94 3.26 -11.73 -8.70
CA THR A 94 4.25 -11.38 -9.73
C THR A 94 5.68 -11.32 -9.23
N GLY A 95 5.90 -11.21 -7.91
CA GLY A 95 7.22 -11.01 -7.32
C GLY A 95 7.81 -9.61 -7.56
N ILE A 96 7.04 -8.67 -8.09
CA ILE A 96 7.47 -7.30 -8.37
C ILE A 96 7.89 -6.58 -7.09
N THR A 97 8.92 -5.75 -7.15
CA THR A 97 9.26 -4.85 -6.06
C THR A 97 8.30 -3.66 -6.05
N VAL A 98 7.63 -3.42 -4.91
CA VAL A 98 6.73 -2.26 -4.76
C VAL A 98 7.35 -1.26 -3.79
N ILE A 99 7.45 0.00 -4.21
CA ILE A 99 7.81 1.14 -3.36
C ILE A 99 6.55 1.96 -3.16
N LEU A 100 6.08 2.02 -1.91
CA LEU A 100 4.92 2.79 -1.50
C LEU A 100 5.37 4.07 -0.81
N VAL A 101 5.06 5.23 -1.36
CA VAL A 101 5.20 6.52 -0.69
C VAL A 101 3.86 6.88 -0.07
N SER A 102 3.81 7.05 1.24
CA SER A 102 2.58 7.37 1.96
C SER A 102 2.87 8.11 3.27
N HIS A 103 1.91 8.93 3.69
CA HIS A 103 1.89 9.58 5.01
C HIS A 103 0.90 8.87 5.97
N SER A 104 0.23 7.80 5.56
CA SER A 104 -0.63 6.97 6.43
C SER A 104 0.21 5.92 7.14
N MET A 105 0.51 6.15 8.40
CA MET A 105 1.35 5.24 9.19
C MET A 105 0.65 3.91 9.46
N GLU A 106 -0.68 3.91 9.53
CA GLU A 106 -1.49 2.70 9.66
C GLU A 106 -1.36 1.80 8.42
N ASP A 107 -1.43 2.40 7.22
CA ASP A 107 -1.26 1.66 5.97
C ASP A 107 0.16 1.10 5.86
N VAL A 108 1.15 1.93 6.19
CA VAL A 108 2.56 1.51 6.19
C VAL A 108 2.77 0.36 7.18
N ALA A 109 2.24 0.45 8.42
CA ALA A 109 2.36 -0.61 9.41
C ALA A 109 1.74 -1.95 8.97
N LYS A 110 0.64 -1.89 8.21
CA LYS A 110 -0.14 -3.07 7.79
C LYS A 110 0.40 -3.73 6.52
N TYR A 111 0.89 -2.95 5.56
CA TYR A 111 1.09 -3.42 4.19
C TYR A 111 2.55 -3.59 3.76
N VAL A 112 3.51 -2.90 4.40
CA VAL A 112 4.91 -2.96 3.95
C VAL A 112 5.76 -3.90 4.79
N ASP A 113 6.80 -4.43 4.18
CA ASP A 113 7.76 -5.32 4.85
C ASP A 113 8.98 -4.53 5.37
N ARG A 114 9.23 -3.35 4.81
CA ARG A 114 10.38 -2.47 5.13
C ARG A 114 10.01 -1.00 4.98
N ILE A 115 10.50 -0.17 5.88
CA ILE A 115 10.32 1.27 5.87
C ILE A 115 11.66 1.96 5.69
N MET A 116 11.69 2.96 4.82
CA MET A 116 12.75 3.94 4.71
C MET A 116 12.19 5.32 5.09
N VAL A 117 12.72 5.93 6.13
CA VAL A 117 12.33 7.28 6.57
C VAL A 117 13.34 8.29 6.06
N MET A 118 12.86 9.22 5.24
CA MET A 118 13.65 10.30 4.68
C MET A 118 13.32 11.62 5.39
N ASN A 119 14.33 12.40 5.76
CA ASN A 119 14.18 13.77 6.24
C ASN A 119 15.32 14.64 5.70
N ASP A 120 14.97 15.80 5.13
CA ASP A 120 15.94 16.75 4.55
C ASP A 120 16.93 16.09 3.56
N GLY A 121 16.44 15.12 2.76
CA GLY A 121 17.26 14.40 1.79
C GLY A 121 18.17 13.31 2.39
N ILE A 122 18.09 13.07 3.72
CA ILE A 122 18.91 12.08 4.43
C ILE A 122 18.04 10.88 4.81
N LEU A 123 18.56 9.66 4.62
CA LEU A 123 17.95 8.44 5.11
C LEU A 123 18.17 8.32 6.62
N MET A 124 17.11 8.58 7.41
CA MET A 124 17.16 8.55 8.88
C MET A 124 17.03 7.14 9.44
N TYR A 125 16.05 6.38 8.94
CA TYR A 125 15.78 5.01 9.38
C TYR A 125 15.58 4.10 8.18
N ASN A 126 15.98 2.85 8.34
CA ASN A 126 15.78 1.79 7.34
C ASN A 126 15.66 0.44 8.05
N GLY A 127 14.45 -0.07 8.19
CA GLY A 127 14.19 -1.29 8.96
C GLY A 127 12.78 -1.81 8.74
N THR A 128 12.42 -2.84 9.50
CA THR A 128 11.04 -3.33 9.58
C THR A 128 10.11 -2.28 10.21
N PRO A 129 8.80 -2.35 9.96
CA PRO A 129 7.87 -1.42 10.61
C PRO A 129 8.00 -1.38 12.15
N LYS A 130 8.19 -2.53 12.81
CA LYS A 130 8.37 -2.59 14.26
C LYS A 130 9.64 -1.89 14.73
N GLU A 131 10.75 -2.07 14.03
CA GLU A 131 12.02 -1.40 14.35
C GLU A 131 11.89 0.12 14.18
N VAL A 132 11.29 0.57 13.08
CA VAL A 132 11.17 2.01 12.80
C VAL A 132 10.18 2.67 13.76
N PHE A 133 9.02 2.09 14.01
CA PHE A 133 8.02 2.67 14.91
C PHE A 133 8.39 2.58 16.40
N ALA A 134 9.38 1.77 16.78
CA ALA A 134 9.96 1.84 18.11
C ALA A 134 10.60 3.21 18.41
N HIS A 135 11.01 3.95 17.37
CA HIS A 135 11.56 5.31 17.43
C HIS A 135 10.47 6.40 17.30
N TYR A 136 9.23 6.14 17.71
CA TYR A 136 8.10 7.04 17.50
C TYR A 136 8.33 8.47 18.03
N LYS A 137 9.04 8.62 19.16
CA LYS A 137 9.37 9.94 19.74
C LYS A 137 10.35 10.74 18.87
N GLU A 138 11.26 10.07 18.21
CA GLU A 138 12.20 10.68 17.27
C GLU A 138 11.51 11.02 15.95
N LEU A 139 10.58 10.16 15.49
CA LEU A 139 9.76 10.43 14.31
C LEU A 139 8.90 11.69 14.51
N GLU A 140 8.32 11.88 15.70
CA GLU A 140 7.54 13.08 16.02
C GLU A 140 8.38 14.38 15.90
N LYS A 141 9.65 14.34 16.28
CA LYS A 141 10.54 15.51 16.18
C LYS A 141 10.77 15.97 14.74
N ILE A 142 10.61 15.08 13.77
CA ILE A 142 10.72 15.38 12.34
C ILE A 142 9.35 15.50 11.66
N GLY A 143 8.27 15.60 12.46
CA GLY A 143 6.90 15.80 11.95
C GLY A 143 6.21 14.54 11.43
N LEU A 144 6.74 13.36 11.71
CA LEU A 144 6.10 12.07 11.38
C LEU A 144 5.44 11.47 12.63
N ALA A 145 4.24 10.93 12.47
CA ALA A 145 3.58 10.14 13.51
C ALA A 145 4.00 8.67 13.44
N ALA A 146 3.69 7.90 14.49
CA ALA A 146 3.59 6.45 14.42
C ALA A 146 2.12 6.04 14.34
N PRO A 147 1.80 4.75 14.07
CA PRO A 147 0.43 4.26 14.19
C PRO A 147 -0.14 4.55 15.57
N GLN A 148 -1.43 4.90 15.66
CA GLN A 148 -2.07 5.22 16.96
C GLN A 148 -1.95 4.09 17.98
N VAL A 149 -1.94 2.86 17.49
CA VAL A 149 -1.71 1.66 18.31
C VAL A 149 -0.40 1.76 19.10
N THR A 150 0.67 2.28 18.51
CA THR A 150 1.97 2.43 19.18
C THR A 150 1.86 3.29 20.44
N TYR A 151 1.13 4.40 20.37
CA TYR A 151 0.91 5.30 21.52
C TYR A 151 0.06 4.60 22.60
N ILE A 152 -1.05 4.02 22.21
CA ILE A 152 -1.96 3.32 23.15
C ILE A 152 -1.24 2.20 23.90
N MET A 153 -0.43 1.40 23.21
CA MET A 153 0.29 0.29 23.84
C MET A 153 1.35 0.78 24.82
N ASN A 154 2.04 1.87 24.51
CA ASN A 154 3.00 2.50 25.44
C ASN A 154 2.29 3.09 26.66
N ASP A 155 1.13 3.75 26.48
CA ASP A 155 0.35 4.32 27.60
C ASP A 155 -0.17 3.22 28.51
N LEU A 156 -0.67 2.12 27.97
CA LEU A 156 -1.09 0.94 28.75
C LEU A 156 0.07 0.33 29.56
N LYS A 157 1.25 0.23 28.95
CA LYS A 157 2.45 -0.26 29.64
C LYS A 157 2.83 0.66 30.79
N ASN A 158 2.81 1.97 30.58
CA ASN A 158 3.09 2.97 31.61
C ASN A 158 2.05 2.96 32.74
N ALA A 159 0.78 2.59 32.43
CA ALA A 159 -0.27 2.40 33.41
C ALA A 159 -0.16 1.06 34.19
N GLY A 160 0.85 0.25 33.93
CA GLY A 160 1.14 -0.99 34.64
C GLY A 160 0.56 -2.26 34.04
N PHE A 161 -0.04 -2.20 32.83
CA PHE A 161 -0.51 -3.39 32.14
C PHE A 161 0.66 -4.13 31.48
N ASP A 162 0.63 -5.47 31.51
CA ASP A 162 1.65 -6.29 30.85
C ASP A 162 1.30 -6.53 29.38
N VAL A 163 1.47 -5.49 28.59
CA VAL A 163 1.19 -5.48 27.13
C VAL A 163 2.48 -5.40 26.31
N ASP A 164 2.42 -5.90 25.08
CA ASP A 164 3.50 -5.86 24.11
C ASP A 164 3.51 -4.51 23.38
N VAL A 165 4.47 -3.65 23.73
CA VAL A 165 4.64 -2.31 23.12
C VAL A 165 5.15 -2.35 21.66
N SER A 166 5.57 -3.52 21.18
CA SER A 166 5.98 -3.70 19.78
C SER A 166 4.79 -3.89 18.81
N ALA A 167 3.56 -3.96 19.34
CA ALA A 167 2.36 -4.04 18.54
C ALA A 167 2.15 -2.72 17.76
N ILE A 168 2.00 -2.82 16.44
CA ILE A 168 1.82 -1.68 15.54
C ILE A 168 0.52 -1.75 14.74
N THR A 169 -0.23 -2.87 14.85
CA THR A 169 -1.54 -3.06 14.23
C THR A 169 -2.62 -3.29 15.28
N ILE A 170 -3.88 -3.01 14.91
CA ILE A 170 -5.05 -3.22 15.80
C ILE A 170 -5.15 -4.67 16.23
N GLU A 171 -4.90 -5.63 15.34
CA GLU A 171 -4.97 -7.07 15.61
C GLU A 171 -3.92 -7.51 16.63
N GLU A 172 -2.68 -7.02 16.49
CA GLU A 172 -1.60 -7.26 17.43
C GLU A 172 -1.93 -6.68 18.83
N ALA A 173 -2.38 -5.42 18.87
CA ALA A 173 -2.78 -4.75 20.10
C ALA A 173 -3.92 -5.48 20.80
N LYS A 174 -4.98 -5.83 20.06
CA LYS A 174 -6.11 -6.62 20.58
C LYS A 174 -5.64 -7.92 21.23
N THR A 175 -4.79 -8.66 20.53
CA THR A 175 -4.24 -9.93 21.02
C THR A 175 -3.46 -9.73 22.32
N SER A 176 -2.60 -8.73 22.37
CA SER A 176 -1.77 -8.40 23.52
C SER A 176 -2.62 -7.95 24.73
N ILE A 177 -3.60 -7.07 24.51
CA ILE A 177 -4.51 -6.58 25.57
C ILE A 177 -5.36 -7.70 26.13
N LEU A 178 -5.97 -8.54 25.29
CA LEU A 178 -6.77 -9.68 25.77
C LEU A 178 -5.94 -10.63 26.61
N LYS A 179 -4.70 -10.91 26.20
CA LYS A 179 -3.76 -11.73 26.97
C LYS A 179 -3.45 -11.11 28.33
N ALA A 180 -3.18 -9.81 28.40
CA ALA A 180 -2.92 -9.08 29.64
C ALA A 180 -4.12 -9.08 30.59
N LEU A 181 -5.35 -9.14 30.05
CA LEU A 181 -6.59 -9.23 30.82
C LEU A 181 -6.99 -10.67 31.19
N GLY A 182 -6.20 -11.68 30.84
CA GLY A 182 -6.52 -13.10 31.07
C GLY A 182 -7.71 -13.62 30.25
N LYS A 183 -8.05 -12.95 29.15
CA LYS A 183 -9.14 -13.32 28.22
C LYS A 183 -8.55 -13.99 26.99
N LYS A 184 -9.25 -15.05 26.50
CA LYS A 184 -8.91 -15.71 25.23
C LYS A 184 -9.59 -15.02 24.06
#